data_3c8b2b93d0c2573e44b428bc61612460
#
_entry.id   3c8b2b93d0c2573e44b428bc61612460
#
_cell.length_a   1.000
_cell.length_b   1.000
_cell.length_c   1.000
_cell.angle_alpha   90.00
_cell.angle_beta   90.00
_cell.angle_gamma   90.00
#
_symmetry.space_group_name_H-M   'P 1'
#
loop_
_entity.id
_entity.type
_entity.pdbx_description
1 polymer ?
#
loop_
_entity_poly.entity_id
_entity_poly.type
_entity_poly.pdbx_seq_one_letter_code
_entity_poly.pdbx_strand_id
1 'polypeptide(L)'
;MASPANEAMRQAWDGPEGANWSELADGFERASTEHRMVLLRAAALAPGEDVLDLGCGNGALTLEAGAAVAPGRVVGIDLSSAMLANGRARAAAAGRSNVSFVHADAQVYAFEPASFDVVVSNAGAMFFDDQNVAFTNLGTALKPGGRIVLLV
;
A
#
# COMPACT_ATOMS: atom_id res chain seq x y z
N MET A 1 -11.34 28.08 -2.67
CA MET A 1 -10.26 27.18 -2.25
C MET A 1 -10.37 25.93 -3.13
N ALA A 2 -9.26 25.43 -3.66
CA ALA A 2 -9.28 24.16 -4.36
C ALA A 2 -9.71 23.05 -3.38
N SER A 3 -10.52 22.10 -3.85
CA SER A 3 -10.86 20.92 -3.06
C SER A 3 -9.57 20.17 -2.72
N PRO A 4 -9.44 19.58 -1.52
CA PRO A 4 -8.30 18.71 -1.23
C PRO A 4 -8.14 17.65 -2.32
N ALA A 5 -6.91 17.34 -2.66
CA ALA A 5 -6.63 16.26 -3.61
C ALA A 5 -7.32 14.97 -3.15
N ASN A 6 -7.89 14.21 -4.10
CA ASN A 6 -8.48 12.90 -3.89
C ASN A 6 -9.60 12.85 -2.82
N GLU A 7 -10.29 13.98 -2.59
CA GLU A 7 -11.24 14.13 -1.47
C GLU A 7 -12.40 13.12 -1.53
N ALA A 8 -12.94 12.84 -2.72
CA ALA A 8 -14.03 11.89 -2.87
C ALA A 8 -13.59 10.46 -2.45
N MET A 9 -12.40 10.05 -2.83
CA MET A 9 -11.83 8.75 -2.42
C MET A 9 -11.52 8.72 -0.92
N ARG A 10 -10.99 9.82 -0.38
CA ARG A 10 -10.74 9.93 1.05
C ARG A 10 -12.04 9.77 1.86
N GLN A 11 -13.13 10.41 1.44
CA GLN A 11 -14.43 10.30 2.10
C GLN A 11 -15.02 8.88 1.98
N ALA A 12 -14.85 8.22 0.85
CA ALA A 12 -15.31 6.85 0.66
C ALA A 12 -14.49 5.86 1.50
N TRP A 13 -13.17 5.85 1.35
CA TRP A 13 -12.29 4.85 1.97
C TRP A 13 -12.03 5.08 3.46
N ASP A 14 -12.04 6.32 3.96
CA ASP A 14 -12.03 6.61 5.41
C ASP A 14 -13.45 6.67 6.01
N GLY A 15 -14.44 6.28 5.21
CA GLY A 15 -15.85 6.24 5.55
C GLY A 15 -16.48 4.85 5.34
N PRO A 16 -17.71 4.79 4.79
CA PRO A 16 -18.49 3.55 4.72
C PRO A 16 -17.82 2.41 3.94
N GLU A 17 -17.14 2.74 2.85
CA GLU A 17 -16.45 1.73 2.04
C GLU A 17 -15.33 1.06 2.83
N GLY A 18 -14.43 1.85 3.42
CA GLY A 18 -13.33 1.32 4.23
C GLY A 18 -13.81 0.57 5.47
N ALA A 19 -14.90 1.01 6.12
CA ALA A 19 -15.51 0.29 7.23
C ALA A 19 -15.99 -1.10 6.79
N ASN A 20 -16.71 -1.18 5.66
CA ASN A 20 -17.19 -2.45 5.11
C ASN A 20 -16.03 -3.40 4.75
N TRP A 21 -15.00 -2.91 4.08
CA TRP A 21 -13.81 -3.70 3.75
C TRP A 21 -13.03 -4.15 4.99
N SER A 22 -13.03 -3.33 6.04
CA SER A 22 -12.43 -3.69 7.33
C SER A 22 -13.19 -4.81 8.04
N GLU A 23 -14.53 -4.74 8.07
CA GLU A 23 -15.38 -5.76 8.70
C GLU A 23 -15.33 -7.11 7.98
N LEU A 24 -15.27 -7.09 6.65
CA LEU A 24 -15.23 -8.29 5.79
C LEU A 24 -13.81 -8.68 5.36
N ALA A 25 -12.79 -8.17 6.06
CA ALA A 25 -11.38 -8.31 5.70
C ALA A 25 -10.97 -9.73 5.32
N ASP A 26 -11.30 -10.73 6.13
CA ASP A 26 -10.89 -12.13 5.88
C ASP A 26 -11.49 -12.71 4.60
N GLY A 27 -12.69 -12.29 4.23
CA GLY A 27 -13.34 -12.68 2.98
C GLY A 27 -12.64 -12.09 1.76
N PHE A 28 -12.40 -10.78 1.78
CA PHE A 28 -11.70 -10.06 0.70
C PHE A 28 -10.26 -10.54 0.53
N GLU A 29 -9.55 -10.76 1.65
CA GLU A 29 -8.18 -11.23 1.64
C GLU A 29 -8.07 -12.64 1.03
N ARG A 30 -8.99 -13.55 1.36
CA ARG A 30 -9.03 -14.88 0.72
C ARG A 30 -9.33 -14.78 -0.77
N ALA A 31 -10.29 -13.95 -1.17
CA ALA A 31 -10.66 -13.77 -2.58
C ALA A 31 -9.52 -13.18 -3.43
N SER A 32 -8.66 -12.35 -2.84
CA SER A 32 -7.54 -11.71 -3.54
C SER A 32 -6.19 -12.45 -3.43
N THR A 33 -6.17 -13.65 -2.85
CA THR A 33 -4.92 -14.41 -2.64
C THR A 33 -4.17 -14.67 -3.95
N GLU A 34 -4.85 -15.11 -5.00
CA GLU A 34 -4.21 -15.39 -6.29
C GLU A 34 -3.65 -14.12 -6.93
N HIS A 35 -4.36 -12.99 -6.81
CA HIS A 35 -3.91 -11.69 -7.29
C HIS A 35 -2.61 -11.28 -6.62
N ARG A 36 -2.52 -11.40 -5.29
CA ARG A 36 -1.30 -11.08 -4.54
C ARG A 36 -0.14 -12.00 -4.94
N MET A 37 -0.39 -13.30 -5.15
CA MET A 37 0.63 -14.22 -5.61
C MET A 37 1.20 -13.85 -6.99
N VAL A 38 0.35 -13.43 -7.92
CA VAL A 38 0.78 -12.95 -9.25
C VAL A 38 1.61 -11.69 -9.12
N LEU A 39 1.11 -10.72 -8.33
CA LEU A 39 1.78 -9.45 -8.08
C LEU A 39 3.16 -9.64 -7.44
N LEU A 40 3.27 -10.44 -6.39
CA LEU A 40 4.54 -10.72 -5.71
C LEU A 40 5.56 -11.41 -6.62
N ARG A 41 5.11 -12.34 -7.47
CA ARG A 41 5.98 -12.96 -8.49
C ARG A 41 6.49 -11.94 -9.49
N ALA A 42 5.60 -11.05 -9.99
CA ALA A 42 5.99 -10.00 -10.92
C ALA A 42 6.92 -8.96 -10.27
N ALA A 43 6.68 -8.64 -9.00
CA ALA A 43 7.51 -7.70 -8.24
C ALA A 43 8.93 -8.24 -8.00
N ALA A 44 9.10 -9.57 -7.98
CA ALA A 44 10.40 -10.25 -7.75
C ALA A 44 11.17 -9.64 -6.57
N LEU A 45 10.48 -9.53 -5.42
CA LEU A 45 11.04 -8.91 -4.23
C LEU A 45 12.28 -9.67 -3.74
N ALA A 46 13.31 -8.94 -3.33
CA ALA A 46 14.56 -9.49 -2.82
C ALA A 46 14.81 -9.09 -1.35
N PRO A 47 15.49 -9.93 -0.58
CA PRO A 47 15.90 -9.58 0.78
C PRO A 47 16.69 -8.27 0.83
N GLY A 48 16.33 -7.40 1.78
CA GLY A 48 16.98 -6.10 1.97
C GLY A 48 16.35 -4.95 1.19
N GLU A 49 15.38 -5.19 0.31
CA GLU A 49 14.68 -4.12 -0.41
C GLU A 49 13.73 -3.34 0.52
N ASP A 50 13.62 -2.04 0.27
CA ASP A 50 12.61 -1.15 0.84
C ASP A 50 11.41 -1.07 -0.10
N VAL A 51 10.22 -1.42 0.38
CA VAL A 51 9.00 -1.53 -0.41
C VAL A 51 7.93 -0.56 0.08
N LEU A 52 7.24 0.09 -0.85
CA LEU A 52 6.00 0.83 -0.60
C LEU A 52 4.82 0.00 -1.13
N ASP A 53 3.86 -0.31 -0.27
CA ASP A 53 2.58 -0.96 -0.61
C ASP A 53 1.50 0.11 -0.69
N LEU A 54 1.09 0.43 -1.91
CA LEU A 54 0.19 1.52 -2.24
C LEU A 54 -1.27 1.06 -2.21
N GLY A 55 -2.09 1.71 -1.38
CA GLY A 55 -3.46 1.26 -1.12
C GLY A 55 -3.46 -0.08 -0.39
N CYS A 56 -2.72 -0.16 0.71
CA CYS A 56 -2.40 -1.43 1.38
C CYS A 56 -3.58 -2.09 2.09
N GLY A 57 -4.68 -1.37 2.30
CA GLY A 57 -5.91 -1.88 2.92
C GLY A 57 -5.66 -2.54 4.27
N ASN A 58 -6.15 -3.77 4.42
CA ASN A 58 -6.02 -4.58 5.63
C ASN A 58 -4.63 -5.21 5.82
N GLY A 59 -3.65 -4.91 4.94
CA GLY A 59 -2.25 -5.20 5.11
C GLY A 59 -1.77 -6.59 4.68
N ALA A 60 -2.57 -7.40 3.98
CA ALA A 60 -2.14 -8.75 3.59
C ALA A 60 -0.91 -8.72 2.68
N LEU A 61 -0.93 -7.89 1.62
CA LEU A 61 0.22 -7.73 0.73
C LEU A 61 1.44 -7.15 1.48
N THR A 62 1.22 -6.17 2.36
CA THR A 62 2.27 -5.57 3.20
C THR A 62 3.00 -6.63 4.03
N LEU A 63 2.25 -7.55 4.66
CA LEU A 63 2.81 -8.63 5.48
C LEU A 63 3.55 -9.68 4.66
N GLU A 64 2.99 -10.06 3.51
CA GLU A 64 3.61 -11.02 2.57
C GLU A 64 4.91 -10.44 1.99
N ALA A 65 4.89 -9.16 1.56
CA ALA A 65 6.08 -8.45 1.12
C ALA A 65 7.13 -8.33 2.24
N GLY A 66 6.68 -8.01 3.47
CA GLY A 66 7.56 -7.93 4.65
C GLY A 66 8.29 -9.24 4.94
N ALA A 67 7.64 -10.39 4.70
CA ALA A 67 8.29 -11.69 4.81
C ALA A 67 9.37 -11.89 3.73
N ALA A 68 9.07 -11.45 2.49
CA ALA A 68 9.95 -11.64 1.34
C ALA A 68 11.22 -10.76 1.40
N VAL A 69 11.10 -9.52 1.91
CA VAL A 69 12.22 -8.57 1.89
C VAL A 69 13.06 -8.54 3.15
N ALA A 70 12.72 -9.27 4.20
CA ALA A 70 13.48 -9.23 5.46
C ALA A 70 15.00 -9.45 5.21
N PRO A 71 15.91 -8.60 5.75
CA PRO A 71 15.71 -7.55 6.76
C PRO A 71 15.27 -6.16 6.21
N GLY A 72 14.96 -6.04 4.94
CA GLY A 72 14.36 -4.84 4.36
C GLY A 72 13.00 -4.50 5.00
N ARG A 73 12.45 -3.35 4.67
CA ARG A 73 11.22 -2.84 5.28
C ARG A 73 10.10 -2.67 4.26
N VAL A 74 8.87 -2.71 4.76
CA VAL A 74 7.69 -2.37 3.96
C VAL A 74 6.88 -1.27 4.66
N VAL A 75 6.49 -0.27 3.89
CA VAL A 75 5.56 0.77 4.33
C VAL A 75 4.26 0.60 3.56
N GLY A 76 3.18 0.29 4.24
CA GLY A 76 1.83 0.32 3.68
C GLY A 76 1.22 1.72 3.85
N ILE A 77 0.65 2.28 2.80
CA ILE A 77 -0.06 3.57 2.83
C ILE A 77 -1.48 3.39 2.33
N ASP A 78 -2.45 3.95 3.05
CA ASP A 78 -3.87 3.87 2.70
C ASP A 78 -4.64 5.08 3.22
N LEU A 79 -5.79 5.36 2.62
CA LEU A 79 -6.76 6.37 3.07
C LEU A 79 -7.64 5.88 4.21
N SER A 80 -7.80 4.57 4.38
CA SER A 80 -8.73 3.98 5.36
C SER A 80 -8.09 3.73 6.71
N SER A 81 -8.44 4.54 7.70
CA SER A 81 -8.01 4.34 9.09
C SER A 81 -8.47 3.00 9.67
N ALA A 82 -9.67 2.53 9.30
CA ALA A 82 -10.23 1.27 9.76
C ALA A 82 -9.45 0.06 9.24
N MET A 83 -9.15 0.04 7.93
CA MET A 83 -8.35 -1.04 7.34
C MET A 83 -6.91 -1.03 7.86
N LEU A 84 -6.30 0.15 8.03
CA LEU A 84 -4.96 0.26 8.61
C LEU A 84 -4.87 -0.24 10.05
N ALA A 85 -5.94 -0.09 10.83
CA ALA A 85 -6.01 -0.67 12.18
C ALA A 85 -5.92 -2.20 12.13
N ASN A 86 -6.61 -2.84 11.18
CA ASN A 86 -6.48 -4.28 10.93
C ASN A 86 -5.06 -4.67 10.52
N GLY A 87 -4.46 -3.91 9.60
CA GLY A 87 -3.07 -4.14 9.16
C GLY A 87 -2.08 -4.11 10.32
N ARG A 88 -2.18 -3.12 11.18
CA ARG A 88 -1.34 -3.00 12.39
C ARG A 88 -1.55 -4.17 13.36
N ALA A 89 -2.81 -4.56 13.59
CA ALA A 89 -3.12 -5.70 14.47
C ALA A 89 -2.55 -7.01 13.92
N ARG A 90 -2.68 -7.24 12.61
CA ARG A 90 -2.14 -8.43 11.95
C ARG A 90 -0.61 -8.45 11.98
N ALA A 91 0.04 -7.30 11.74
CA ALA A 91 1.51 -7.20 11.82
C ALA A 91 2.02 -7.53 13.23
N ALA A 92 1.36 -7.01 14.27
CA ALA A 92 1.69 -7.29 15.65
C ALA A 92 1.50 -8.79 15.98
N ALA A 93 0.38 -9.38 15.58
CA ALA A 93 0.09 -10.80 15.80
C ALA A 93 1.09 -11.72 15.08
N ALA A 94 1.57 -11.31 13.89
CA ALA A 94 2.56 -12.05 13.11
C ALA A 94 4.01 -11.76 13.53
N GLY A 95 4.25 -10.87 14.50
CA GLY A 95 5.61 -10.47 14.93
C GLY A 95 6.41 -9.78 13.81
N ARG A 96 5.75 -9.10 12.88
CA ARG A 96 6.40 -8.41 11.76
C ARG A 96 6.86 -7.02 12.16
N SER A 97 8.09 -6.91 12.65
CA SER A 97 8.67 -5.62 13.06
C SER A 97 9.19 -4.76 11.90
N ASN A 98 9.32 -5.34 10.71
CA ASN A 98 9.83 -4.67 9.51
C ASN A 98 8.71 -4.10 8.61
N VAL A 99 7.46 -4.06 9.08
CA VAL A 99 6.34 -3.42 8.37
C VAL A 99 5.78 -2.27 9.19
N SER A 100 5.33 -1.22 8.50
CA SER A 100 4.67 -0.07 9.11
C SER A 100 3.52 0.41 8.23
N PHE A 101 2.62 1.22 8.82
CA PHE A 101 1.39 1.66 8.15
C PHE A 101 1.20 3.17 8.33
N VAL A 102 0.95 3.86 7.22
CA VAL A 102 0.75 5.31 7.15
C VAL A 102 -0.67 5.61 6.69
N HIS A 103 -1.40 6.43 7.45
CA HIS A 103 -2.72 6.93 7.07
C HIS A 103 -2.54 8.25 6.32
N ALA A 104 -2.52 8.22 5.01
CA ALA A 104 -2.34 9.38 4.17
C ALA A 104 -2.77 9.12 2.72
N ASP A 105 -2.97 10.20 1.96
CA ASP A 105 -3.16 10.16 0.52
C ASP A 105 -1.82 10.11 -0.20
N ALA A 106 -1.51 8.98 -0.81
CA ALA A 106 -0.25 8.76 -1.51
C ALA A 106 -0.07 9.69 -2.73
N GLN A 107 -1.15 10.24 -3.29
CA GLN A 107 -1.07 11.21 -4.39
C GLN A 107 -0.26 12.44 -4.01
N VAL A 108 -0.38 12.89 -2.76
CA VAL A 108 0.20 14.16 -2.28
C VAL A 108 1.08 13.99 -1.03
N TYR A 109 1.24 12.76 -0.54
CA TYR A 109 2.08 12.50 0.62
C TYR A 109 3.54 12.86 0.33
N ALA A 110 4.17 13.58 1.25
CA ALA A 110 5.58 13.97 1.13
C ALA A 110 6.51 12.77 1.44
N PHE A 111 6.69 11.89 0.45
CA PHE A 111 7.64 10.81 0.57
C PHE A 111 9.07 11.34 0.68
N GLU A 112 9.89 10.68 1.48
CA GLU A 112 11.34 10.90 1.44
C GLU A 112 11.87 10.49 0.06
N PRO A 113 12.60 11.36 -0.66
CA PRO A 113 13.11 11.03 -1.99
C PRO A 113 14.03 9.80 -1.98
N ALA A 114 13.97 9.01 -3.04
CA ALA A 114 14.82 7.84 -3.26
C ALA A 114 14.87 6.88 -2.06
N SER A 115 13.71 6.63 -1.43
CA SER A 115 13.59 5.82 -0.20
C SER A 115 13.13 4.39 -0.44
N PHE A 116 12.58 4.08 -1.63
CA PHE A 116 12.05 2.75 -1.93
C PHE A 116 12.71 2.13 -3.18
N ASP A 117 12.97 0.83 -3.12
CA ASP A 117 13.42 0.03 -4.25
C ASP A 117 12.23 -0.38 -5.13
N VAL A 118 11.08 -0.64 -4.50
CA VAL A 118 9.88 -1.15 -5.18
C VAL A 118 8.63 -0.46 -4.66
N VAL A 119 7.73 -0.12 -5.56
CA VAL A 119 6.33 0.22 -5.25
C VAL A 119 5.46 -0.92 -5.77
N VAL A 120 4.61 -1.47 -4.91
CA VAL A 120 3.60 -2.46 -5.28
C VAL A 120 2.20 -1.93 -5.00
N SER A 121 1.20 -2.37 -5.76
CA SER A 121 -0.21 -2.08 -5.48
C SER A 121 -1.11 -3.18 -5.99
N ASN A 122 -1.98 -3.70 -5.13
CA ASN A 122 -3.04 -4.61 -5.49
C ASN A 122 -4.38 -3.84 -5.51
N ALA A 123 -4.77 -3.38 -6.71
CA ALA A 123 -6.01 -2.63 -6.97
C ALA A 123 -6.17 -1.28 -6.22
N GLY A 124 -5.08 -0.69 -5.69
CA GLY A 124 -5.12 0.63 -5.04
C GLY A 124 -4.84 1.80 -6.00
N ALA A 125 -3.92 1.61 -6.94
CA ALA A 125 -3.42 2.66 -7.82
C ALA A 125 -4.46 3.24 -8.79
N MET A 126 -5.55 2.55 -9.04
CA MET A 126 -6.62 3.00 -9.96
C MET A 126 -7.47 4.14 -9.39
N PHE A 127 -7.41 4.40 -8.08
CA PHE A 127 -8.30 5.34 -7.39
C PHE A 127 -7.75 6.75 -7.23
N PHE A 128 -6.60 7.06 -7.83
CA PHE A 128 -6.09 8.43 -7.82
C PHE A 128 -6.96 9.37 -8.66
N ASP A 129 -7.24 10.55 -8.12
CA ASP A 129 -7.94 11.64 -8.82
C ASP A 129 -7.10 12.21 -9.96
N ASP A 130 -5.80 12.39 -9.72
CA ASP A 130 -4.82 12.79 -10.73
C ASP A 130 -3.65 11.77 -10.80
N GLN A 131 -3.72 10.90 -11.79
CA GLN A 131 -2.72 9.86 -12.04
C GLN A 131 -1.32 10.46 -12.31
N ASN A 132 -1.24 11.59 -13.01
CA ASN A 132 0.06 12.21 -13.32
C ASN A 132 0.73 12.75 -12.07
N VAL A 133 -0.03 13.42 -11.21
CA VAL A 133 0.47 13.91 -9.91
C VAL A 133 0.92 12.73 -9.05
N ALA A 134 0.09 11.70 -8.93
CA ALA A 134 0.38 10.52 -8.12
C ALA A 134 1.66 9.82 -8.59
N PHE A 135 1.77 9.48 -9.87
CA PHE A 135 2.94 8.77 -10.39
C PHE A 135 4.22 9.62 -10.41
N THR A 136 4.10 10.94 -10.57
CA THR A 136 5.24 11.86 -10.39
C THR A 136 5.75 11.80 -8.94
N ASN A 137 4.83 11.85 -7.97
CA ASN A 137 5.17 11.76 -6.55
C ASN A 137 5.83 10.40 -6.20
N LEU A 138 5.25 9.29 -6.68
CA LEU A 138 5.82 7.96 -6.50
C LEU A 138 7.21 7.81 -7.16
N GLY A 139 7.39 8.42 -8.34
CA GLY A 139 8.70 8.44 -9.02
C GLY A 139 9.79 9.14 -8.20
N THR A 140 9.41 10.18 -7.45
CA THR A 140 10.35 10.85 -6.52
C THR A 140 10.73 9.94 -5.35
N ALA A 141 9.79 9.15 -4.86
CA ALA A 141 10.01 8.21 -3.76
C ALA A 141 10.90 7.03 -4.13
N LEU A 142 10.95 6.66 -5.42
CA LEU A 142 11.77 5.54 -5.90
C LEU A 142 13.26 5.89 -5.97
N LYS A 143 14.07 4.94 -5.57
CA LYS A 143 15.53 4.97 -5.82
C LYS A 143 15.81 4.87 -7.32
N PRO A 144 16.96 5.39 -7.81
CA PRO A 144 17.40 5.14 -9.19
C PRO A 144 17.44 3.62 -9.48
N GLY A 145 16.78 3.20 -10.56
CA GLY A 145 16.63 1.79 -10.91
C GLY A 145 15.50 1.06 -10.18
N GLY A 146 14.76 1.75 -9.30
CA GLY A 146 13.58 1.21 -8.66
C GLY A 146 12.46 0.88 -9.64
N ARG A 147 11.49 0.07 -9.21
CA ARG A 147 10.39 -0.42 -10.06
C ARG A 147 9.01 -0.22 -9.42
N ILE A 148 8.01 -0.06 -10.26
CA ILE A 148 6.59 -0.04 -9.86
C ILE A 148 5.91 -1.26 -10.47
N VAL A 149 5.20 -2.04 -9.67
CA VAL A 149 4.47 -3.23 -10.11
C VAL A 149 3.03 -3.15 -9.58
N LEU A 150 2.09 -3.06 -10.49
CA LEU A 150 0.69 -2.80 -10.18
C LEU A 150 -0.19 -3.95 -10.71
N LEU A 151 -1.21 -4.27 -9.96
CA LEU A 151 -2.36 -5.02 -10.42
C LEU A 151 -3.57 -4.08 -10.35
N VAL A 152 -4.24 -3.87 -11.49
CA VAL A 152 -5.38 -2.98 -11.65
C VAL A 152 -6.55 -3.67 -12.32
#